data_a0ae637e5916317e3e3ef84ebbf581b8
#
_entry.id   a0ae637e5916317e3e3ef84ebbf581b8
#
_cell.length_a   1.000
_cell.length_b   1.000
_cell.length_c   1.000
_cell.angle_alpha   90.00
_cell.angle_beta   90.00
_cell.angle_gamma   90.00
#
_symmetry.space_group_name_H-M   'P 1'
#
loop_
_entity.id
_entity.type
_entity.pdbx_description
1 polymer ?
#
loop_
_entity_poly.entity_id
_entity_poly.type
_entity_poly.pdbx_seq_one_letter_code
_entity_poly.pdbx_strand_id
1 'polypeptide(L)'
;GALMERIVAFSRATGGYFCEDDFRNYRPEWVEPITQEYRGYTACEIPPNGHGITVLMALGILNGMTMPEKRESAEHYHKVMEAIKLAFADTRTYVADPRYMKTKVSELLDPAYLAARRALITDRALEPRAGDPHCGGTIYLCTADREGNMVSFIQSNYTTFGAGVAVPGTGISLQNRGANFSLDPASDNCLAGGKRSYHTIIPGFLLRDGAAVGPFGVMGAFMQPQGQTEVLVNTLDYHMNPQEALDAPRIQWIGGRRLELEREAGEAIADELRAMGHEVTVVDDRISMGRGQIIWRGEDGVYTAGTEPRCDGAVAAW
;
A
#
# COMPACT_ATOMS: atom_id res chain seq x y z
N GLY A 1 26.80 2.79 19.92
CA GLY A 1 28.12 2.71 19.28
C GLY A 1 28.38 3.95 18.42
N ALA A 2 29.53 4.01 17.73
CA ALA A 2 30.01 5.19 17.02
C ALA A 2 29.02 5.82 16.01
N LEU A 3 28.18 5.01 15.34
CA LEU A 3 27.16 5.50 14.42
C LEU A 3 26.07 6.28 15.15
N MET A 4 25.56 5.75 16.24
CA MET A 4 24.57 6.41 17.11
C MET A 4 25.13 7.74 17.64
N GLU A 5 26.39 7.73 18.12
CA GLU A 5 27.04 8.92 18.66
C GLU A 5 27.15 10.06 17.59
N ARG A 6 27.47 9.70 16.33
CA ARG A 6 27.49 10.64 15.22
C ARG A 6 26.11 11.23 14.92
N ILE A 7 25.06 10.38 14.89
CA ILE A 7 23.69 10.83 14.62
C ILE A 7 23.22 11.78 15.73
N VAL A 8 23.44 11.42 17.00
CA VAL A 8 23.04 12.25 18.15
C VAL A 8 23.82 13.57 18.18
N ALA A 9 25.14 13.53 17.96
CA ALA A 9 25.96 14.74 17.90
C ALA A 9 25.50 15.68 16.79
N PHE A 10 25.24 15.15 15.59
CA PHE A 10 24.71 15.92 14.47
C PHE A 10 23.32 16.50 14.79
N SER A 11 22.42 15.71 15.35
CA SER A 11 21.09 16.17 15.78
C SER A 11 21.18 17.35 16.76
N ARG A 12 22.01 17.24 17.79
CA ARG A 12 22.23 18.33 18.76
C ARG A 12 22.77 19.60 18.10
N ALA A 13 23.75 19.44 17.19
CA ALA A 13 24.36 20.57 16.51
C ALA A 13 23.41 21.32 15.55
N THR A 14 22.38 20.65 15.06
CA THR A 14 21.39 21.19 14.11
C THR A 14 20.02 21.49 14.73
N GLY A 15 19.88 21.40 16.06
CA GLY A 15 18.62 21.66 16.77
C GLY A 15 17.60 20.54 16.66
N GLY A 16 18.05 19.33 16.33
CA GLY A 16 17.21 18.13 16.29
C GLY A 16 16.98 17.52 17.68
N TYR A 17 16.11 16.51 17.75
CA TYR A 17 15.62 15.93 19.01
C TYR A 17 16.20 14.55 19.33
N PHE A 18 17.00 13.93 18.47
CA PHE A 18 17.57 12.61 18.76
C PHE A 18 18.48 12.63 19.99
N CYS A 19 18.27 11.64 20.84
CA CYS A 19 19.10 11.35 21.99
C CYS A 19 19.56 9.90 22.00
N GLU A 20 20.49 9.54 22.88
CA GLU A 20 21.03 8.17 22.99
C GLU A 20 19.95 7.14 23.36
N ASP A 21 18.97 7.55 24.15
CA ASP A 21 17.91 6.66 24.63
C ASP A 21 16.95 6.22 23.51
N ASP A 22 16.76 7.05 22.47
CA ASP A 22 16.00 6.66 21.28
C ASP A 22 16.58 5.40 20.62
N PHE A 23 17.90 5.31 20.56
CA PHE A 23 18.61 4.17 19.97
C PHE A 23 18.78 3.00 20.93
N ARG A 24 18.97 3.26 22.22
CA ARG A 24 19.13 2.21 23.23
C ARG A 24 17.85 1.44 23.49
N ASN A 25 16.72 2.13 23.43
CA ASN A 25 15.41 1.59 23.76
C ASN A 25 14.69 1.00 22.55
N TYR A 26 15.09 1.36 21.33
CA TYR A 26 14.49 0.78 20.10
C TYR A 26 14.81 -0.72 19.98
N ARG A 27 13.79 -1.50 19.67
CA ARG A 27 13.90 -2.94 19.35
C ARG A 27 13.11 -3.24 18.08
N PRO A 28 13.65 -4.03 17.16
CA PRO A 28 12.85 -4.63 16.10
C PRO A 28 11.86 -5.63 16.71
N GLU A 29 10.71 -5.76 16.09
CA GLU A 29 9.62 -6.61 16.57
C GLU A 29 9.25 -7.62 15.49
N TRP A 30 9.04 -8.87 15.88
CA TRP A 30 8.33 -9.85 15.09
C TRP A 30 6.83 -9.67 15.34
N VAL A 31 6.05 -9.66 14.26
CA VAL A 31 4.59 -9.49 14.34
C VAL A 31 3.91 -10.58 13.52
N GLU A 32 2.72 -11.00 13.95
CA GLU A 32 1.87 -11.87 13.15
C GLU A 32 1.20 -11.04 12.06
N PRO A 33 1.16 -11.52 10.81
CA PRO A 33 0.43 -10.87 9.74
C PRO A 33 -1.07 -10.78 10.05
N ILE A 34 -1.71 -9.71 9.59
CA ILE A 34 -3.16 -9.63 9.49
C ILE A 34 -3.61 -10.12 8.11
N THR A 35 -4.79 -10.72 8.02
CA THR A 35 -5.21 -11.43 6.82
C THR A 35 -6.64 -11.10 6.38
N GLN A 36 -6.92 -11.29 5.10
CA GLN A 36 -8.25 -11.22 4.50
C GLN A 36 -8.39 -12.27 3.40
N GLU A 37 -9.46 -13.02 3.47
CA GLU A 37 -9.84 -13.95 2.41
C GLU A 37 -10.37 -13.20 1.17
N TYR A 38 -9.87 -13.58 -0.01
CA TYR A 38 -10.33 -13.04 -1.28
C TYR A 38 -10.23 -14.09 -2.38
N ARG A 39 -11.37 -14.46 -2.98
CA ARG A 39 -11.45 -15.43 -4.09
C ARG A 39 -10.78 -16.79 -3.81
N GLY A 40 -10.83 -17.27 -2.57
CA GLY A 40 -10.20 -18.53 -2.18
C GLY A 40 -8.70 -18.44 -1.89
N TYR A 41 -8.19 -17.24 -1.81
CA TYR A 41 -6.81 -16.95 -1.38
C TYR A 41 -6.82 -16.11 -0.10
N THR A 42 -5.73 -16.16 0.65
CA THR A 42 -5.51 -15.36 1.85
C THR A 42 -4.46 -14.30 1.54
N ALA A 43 -4.88 -13.04 1.46
CA ALA A 43 -3.96 -11.92 1.39
C ALA A 43 -3.45 -11.57 2.79
N CYS A 44 -2.14 -11.42 2.93
CA CYS A 44 -1.46 -11.12 4.19
C CYS A 44 -0.75 -9.78 4.13
N GLU A 45 -0.88 -9.00 5.20
CA GLU A 45 -0.21 -7.71 5.37
C GLU A 45 0.36 -7.59 6.79
N ILE A 46 1.36 -6.73 6.98
CA ILE A 46 1.81 -6.38 8.33
C ILE A 46 0.72 -5.56 9.06
N PRO A 47 0.57 -5.76 10.39
CA PRO A 47 -0.45 -5.03 11.15
C PRO A 47 -0.18 -3.51 11.22
N PRO A 48 -1.13 -2.70 11.70
CA PRO A 48 -0.91 -1.30 12.04
C PRO A 48 0.33 -1.13 12.98
N ASN A 49 1.05 -0.07 12.84
CA ASN A 49 0.75 1.28 12.32
C ASN A 49 0.82 1.40 10.78
N GLY A 50 1.15 0.35 10.05
CA GLY A 50 1.15 0.30 8.59
C GLY A 50 -0.27 0.31 8.00
N HIS A 51 -0.41 0.85 6.80
CA HIS A 51 -1.70 0.90 6.11
C HIS A 51 -2.01 -0.34 5.25
N GLY A 52 -1.33 -1.47 5.44
CA GLY A 52 -1.63 -2.73 4.75
C GLY A 52 -3.08 -3.18 4.94
N ILE A 53 -3.65 -2.90 6.10
CA ILE A 53 -5.07 -3.13 6.35
C ILE A 53 -6.00 -2.45 5.33
N THR A 54 -5.57 -1.38 4.63
CA THR A 54 -6.36 -0.75 3.56
C THR A 54 -6.55 -1.72 2.38
N VAL A 55 -5.52 -2.47 2.01
CA VAL A 55 -5.62 -3.53 0.98
C VAL A 55 -6.64 -4.58 1.42
N LEU A 56 -6.49 -5.07 2.65
CA LEU A 56 -7.36 -6.12 3.18
C LEU A 56 -8.83 -5.67 3.26
N MET A 57 -9.08 -4.44 3.68
CA MET A 57 -10.43 -3.87 3.69
C MET A 57 -11.00 -3.71 2.27
N ALA A 58 -10.21 -3.20 1.32
CA ALA A 58 -10.65 -3.06 -0.07
C ALA A 58 -10.99 -4.42 -0.68
N LEU A 59 -10.15 -5.44 -0.48
CA LEU A 59 -10.42 -6.81 -0.91
C LEU A 59 -11.68 -7.39 -0.24
N GLY A 60 -11.85 -7.18 1.06
CA GLY A 60 -13.03 -7.65 1.78
C GLY A 60 -14.34 -6.98 1.32
N ILE A 61 -14.27 -5.70 0.94
CA ILE A 61 -15.39 -4.99 0.29
C ILE A 61 -15.67 -5.61 -1.07
N LEU A 62 -14.64 -5.81 -1.91
CA LEU A 62 -14.76 -6.39 -3.26
C LEU A 62 -15.19 -7.86 -3.25
N ASN A 63 -14.86 -8.62 -2.22
CA ASN A 63 -15.13 -10.06 -2.13
C ASN A 63 -16.62 -10.42 -2.27
N GLY A 64 -17.51 -9.52 -1.89
CA GLY A 64 -18.96 -9.68 -2.08
C GLY A 64 -19.51 -9.06 -3.36
N MET A 65 -18.66 -8.60 -4.29
CA MET A 65 -19.05 -8.00 -5.57
C MET A 65 -18.69 -8.95 -6.72
N THR A 66 -19.55 -9.00 -7.73
CA THR A 66 -19.21 -9.62 -9.02
C THR A 66 -18.43 -8.60 -9.82
N MET A 67 -17.22 -8.96 -10.24
CA MET A 67 -16.43 -8.14 -11.15
C MET A 67 -16.95 -8.29 -12.59
N PRO A 68 -16.86 -7.25 -13.45
CA PRO A 68 -17.25 -7.36 -14.84
C PRO A 68 -16.34 -8.35 -15.58
N GLU A 69 -16.87 -9.00 -16.61
CA GLU A 69 -16.11 -9.96 -17.43
C GLU A 69 -14.88 -9.30 -18.07
N LYS A 70 -15.05 -8.05 -18.53
CA LYS A 70 -13.98 -7.29 -19.18
C LYS A 70 -13.27 -6.39 -18.14
N ARG A 71 -11.97 -6.62 -17.94
CA ARG A 71 -11.14 -5.82 -17.02
C ARG A 71 -11.04 -4.36 -17.47
N GLU A 72 -10.78 -4.08 -18.74
CA GLU A 72 -10.76 -2.72 -19.29
C GLU A 72 -12.21 -2.23 -19.51
N SER A 73 -12.86 -1.84 -18.40
CA SER A 73 -14.19 -1.26 -18.37
C SER A 73 -14.33 -0.23 -17.24
N ALA A 74 -15.14 0.79 -17.45
CA ALA A 74 -15.42 1.79 -16.40
C ALA A 74 -16.00 1.14 -15.13
N GLU A 75 -16.81 0.09 -15.28
CA GLU A 75 -17.38 -0.65 -14.15
C GLU A 75 -16.28 -1.28 -13.28
N HIS A 76 -15.24 -1.88 -13.89
CA HIS A 76 -14.09 -2.43 -13.15
C HIS A 76 -13.39 -1.35 -12.34
N TYR A 77 -12.95 -0.29 -13.00
CA TYR A 77 -12.23 0.79 -12.34
C TYR A 77 -13.07 1.48 -11.28
N HIS A 78 -14.35 1.68 -11.52
CA HIS A 78 -15.27 2.26 -10.55
C HIS A 78 -15.36 1.40 -9.28
N LYS A 79 -15.66 0.10 -9.41
CA LYS A 79 -15.78 -0.81 -8.25
C LYS A 79 -14.51 -0.86 -7.42
N VAL A 80 -13.35 -1.00 -8.08
CA VAL A 80 -12.05 -1.04 -7.39
C VAL A 80 -11.77 0.27 -6.67
N MET A 81 -11.97 1.42 -7.33
CA MET A 81 -11.71 2.73 -6.72
C MET A 81 -12.67 3.05 -5.58
N GLU A 82 -13.96 2.71 -5.70
CA GLU A 82 -14.92 2.93 -4.62
C GLU A 82 -14.59 2.09 -3.37
N ALA A 83 -14.20 0.83 -3.55
CA ALA A 83 -13.73 0.00 -2.44
C ALA A 83 -12.48 0.58 -1.76
N ILE A 84 -11.51 1.02 -2.55
CA ILE A 84 -10.28 1.67 -2.08
C ILE A 84 -10.58 2.98 -1.33
N LYS A 85 -11.45 3.83 -1.87
CA LYS A 85 -11.87 5.09 -1.22
C LYS A 85 -12.46 4.84 0.18
N LEU A 86 -13.35 3.87 0.30
CA LEU A 86 -13.99 3.52 1.56
C LEU A 86 -12.96 2.96 2.55
N ALA A 87 -12.07 2.07 2.11
CA ALA A 87 -11.00 1.54 2.93
C ALA A 87 -10.05 2.64 3.43
N PHE A 88 -9.68 3.58 2.57
CA PHE A 88 -8.85 4.73 2.98
C PHE A 88 -9.56 5.67 3.94
N ALA A 89 -10.85 5.95 3.76
CA ALA A 89 -11.60 6.80 4.67
C ALA A 89 -11.53 6.27 6.11
N ASP A 90 -11.66 4.96 6.26
CA ASP A 90 -11.58 4.30 7.56
C ASP A 90 -10.15 4.24 8.10
N THR A 91 -9.19 3.79 7.29
CA THR A 91 -7.83 3.57 7.77
C THR A 91 -7.10 4.86 8.11
N ARG A 92 -7.38 5.95 7.41
CA ARG A 92 -6.86 7.28 7.77
C ARG A 92 -7.45 7.84 9.07
N THR A 93 -8.64 7.38 9.43
CA THR A 93 -9.31 7.80 10.67
C THR A 93 -8.87 6.95 11.86
N TYR A 94 -8.74 5.64 11.67
CA TYR A 94 -8.63 4.69 12.79
C TYR A 94 -7.25 4.05 12.93
N VAL A 95 -6.39 4.07 11.89
CA VAL A 95 -5.08 3.43 11.96
C VAL A 95 -4.01 4.37 12.53
N ALA A 96 -3.34 3.88 13.55
CA ALA A 96 -2.26 4.55 14.25
C ALA A 96 -1.31 3.50 14.85
N ASP A 97 -0.41 3.92 15.73
CA ASP A 97 0.32 3.01 16.62
C ASP A 97 -0.68 2.14 17.39
N PRO A 98 -0.60 0.79 17.35
CA PRO A 98 -1.59 -0.11 17.96
C PRO A 98 -1.88 0.18 19.45
N ARG A 99 -0.89 0.74 20.16
CA ARG A 99 -1.05 1.11 21.59
C ARG A 99 -2.02 2.28 21.82
N TYR A 100 -2.36 3.02 20.76
CA TYR A 100 -3.20 4.22 20.82
C TYR A 100 -4.49 4.09 19.99
N MET A 101 -4.63 3.02 19.21
CA MET A 101 -5.84 2.75 18.44
C MET A 101 -7.01 2.43 19.37
N LYS A 102 -8.14 3.14 19.20
CA LYS A 102 -9.40 2.85 19.86
C LYS A 102 -10.19 1.77 19.13
N THR A 103 -10.09 1.73 17.81
CA THR A 103 -10.73 0.71 16.95
C THR A 103 -9.78 -0.45 16.72
N LYS A 104 -10.23 -1.67 16.93
CA LYS A 104 -9.41 -2.87 16.71
C LYS A 104 -9.34 -3.25 15.23
N VAL A 105 -8.24 -3.89 14.84
CA VAL A 105 -8.08 -4.48 13.50
C VAL A 105 -9.23 -5.43 13.16
N SER A 106 -9.65 -6.27 14.12
CA SER A 106 -10.76 -7.21 13.94
C SER A 106 -12.11 -6.55 13.70
N GLU A 107 -12.31 -5.31 14.15
CA GLU A 107 -13.53 -4.53 13.89
C GLU A 107 -13.51 -3.96 12.47
N LEU A 108 -12.35 -3.49 11.99
CA LEU A 108 -12.18 -2.98 10.64
C LEU A 108 -12.24 -4.09 9.58
N LEU A 109 -11.84 -5.32 9.93
CA LEU A 109 -11.89 -6.49 9.04
C LEU A 109 -13.11 -7.37 9.30
N ASP A 110 -14.05 -6.93 10.14
CA ASP A 110 -15.29 -7.67 10.40
C ASP A 110 -16.12 -7.82 9.11
N PRO A 111 -16.57 -9.03 8.74
CA PRO A 111 -17.32 -9.27 7.51
C PRO A 111 -18.61 -8.45 7.40
N ALA A 112 -19.32 -8.24 8.53
CA ALA A 112 -20.55 -7.43 8.53
C ALA A 112 -20.24 -5.95 8.33
N TYR A 113 -19.14 -5.46 8.92
CA TYR A 113 -18.66 -4.10 8.68
C TYR A 113 -18.27 -3.89 7.21
N LEU A 114 -17.47 -4.78 6.62
CA LEU A 114 -17.08 -4.71 5.21
C LEU A 114 -18.28 -4.81 4.27
N ALA A 115 -19.29 -5.63 4.61
CA ALA A 115 -20.55 -5.68 3.87
C ALA A 115 -21.33 -4.36 3.95
N ALA A 116 -21.37 -3.71 5.11
CA ALA A 116 -22.00 -2.40 5.26
C ALA A 116 -21.28 -1.32 4.44
N ARG A 117 -19.93 -1.35 4.40
CA ARG A 117 -19.15 -0.46 3.53
C ARG A 117 -19.43 -0.70 2.06
N ARG A 118 -19.47 -1.97 1.62
CA ARG A 118 -19.84 -2.35 0.25
C ARG A 118 -21.22 -1.83 -0.16
N ALA A 119 -22.19 -1.84 0.74
CA ALA A 119 -23.54 -1.37 0.48
C ALA A 119 -23.62 0.15 0.14
N LEU A 120 -22.57 0.90 0.42
CA LEU A 120 -22.47 2.31 0.03
C LEU A 120 -22.07 2.50 -1.44
N ILE A 121 -21.49 1.47 -2.08
CA ILE A 121 -21.06 1.54 -3.48
C ILE A 121 -22.30 1.42 -4.37
N THR A 122 -22.51 2.42 -5.22
CA THR A 122 -23.59 2.49 -6.20
C THR A 122 -22.99 2.61 -7.60
N ASP A 123 -23.76 3.01 -8.59
CA ASP A 123 -23.31 3.39 -9.93
C ASP A 123 -22.77 4.83 -10.00
N ARG A 124 -22.65 5.50 -8.86
CA ARG A 124 -22.18 6.89 -8.75
C ARG A 124 -20.96 6.99 -7.85
N ALA A 125 -20.06 7.90 -8.25
CA ALA A 125 -18.86 8.21 -7.49
C ALA A 125 -19.19 8.71 -6.08
N LEU A 126 -18.66 8.04 -5.07
CA LEU A 126 -18.70 8.50 -3.68
C LEU A 126 -17.70 9.63 -3.45
N GLU A 127 -18.01 10.49 -2.49
CA GLU A 127 -17.10 11.50 -1.96
C GLU A 127 -16.73 11.12 -0.51
N PRO A 128 -15.77 10.20 -0.32
CA PRO A 128 -15.35 9.83 1.02
C PRO A 128 -14.60 10.99 1.66
N ARG A 129 -14.86 11.27 2.92
CA ARG A 129 -14.07 12.27 3.66
C ARG A 129 -12.73 11.67 4.01
N ALA A 130 -11.66 12.11 3.36
CA ALA A 130 -10.29 11.74 3.67
C ALA A 130 -9.28 12.75 3.10
N GLY A 131 -8.08 12.76 3.66
CA GLY A 131 -7.03 13.74 3.38
C GLY A 131 -6.17 13.45 2.13
N ASP A 132 -5.20 14.31 1.91
CA ASP A 132 -4.41 14.51 0.70
C ASP A 132 -3.26 13.48 0.56
N PRO A 133 -3.11 12.74 -0.56
CA PRO A 133 -1.97 11.88 -0.84
C PRO A 133 -0.84 12.63 -1.55
N HIS A 134 0.37 12.61 -0.97
CA HIS A 134 1.60 13.08 -1.62
C HIS A 134 2.47 11.91 -2.09
N CYS A 135 3.14 12.05 -3.24
CA CYS A 135 4.06 11.06 -3.80
C CYS A 135 5.28 10.84 -2.90
N GLY A 136 5.71 9.58 -2.72
CA GLY A 136 6.85 9.19 -1.90
C GLY A 136 7.86 8.31 -2.63
N GLY A 137 9.11 8.34 -2.17
CA GLY A 137 10.19 7.48 -2.63
C GLY A 137 10.31 6.22 -1.76
N THR A 138 10.02 5.05 -2.32
CA THR A 138 10.09 3.75 -1.65
C THR A 138 10.76 2.75 -2.56
N ILE A 139 11.45 1.73 -2.00
CA ILE A 139 11.98 0.58 -2.73
C ILE A 139 11.27 -0.68 -2.24
N TYR A 140 10.77 -1.48 -3.18
CA TYR A 140 10.24 -2.81 -2.95
C TYR A 140 11.03 -3.86 -3.73
N LEU A 141 11.31 -4.99 -3.10
CA LEU A 141 11.86 -6.17 -3.74
C LEU A 141 11.26 -7.45 -3.13
N CYS A 142 11.28 -8.53 -3.89
CA CYS A 142 10.92 -9.86 -3.42
C CYS A 142 11.93 -10.91 -3.89
N THR A 143 12.07 -11.98 -3.11
CA THR A 143 12.98 -13.10 -3.42
C THR A 143 12.30 -14.42 -3.08
N ALA A 144 12.72 -15.49 -3.78
CA ALA A 144 12.34 -16.87 -3.48
C ALA A 144 13.52 -17.78 -3.76
N ASP A 145 13.66 -18.87 -2.99
CA ASP A 145 14.66 -19.89 -3.20
C ASP A 145 14.04 -21.26 -3.52
N ARG A 146 14.86 -22.22 -3.92
CA ARG A 146 14.40 -23.58 -4.27
C ARG A 146 13.87 -24.37 -3.08
N GLU A 147 14.21 -23.99 -1.86
CA GLU A 147 13.73 -24.58 -0.62
C GLU A 147 12.32 -24.10 -0.28
N GLY A 148 11.79 -23.09 -0.99
CA GLY A 148 10.46 -22.50 -0.79
C GLY A 148 10.46 -21.34 0.19
N ASN A 149 11.62 -20.85 0.65
CA ASN A 149 11.68 -19.62 1.42
C ASN A 149 11.42 -18.43 0.51
N MET A 150 10.60 -17.50 1.00
CA MET A 150 10.22 -16.31 0.24
C MET A 150 10.26 -15.07 1.12
N VAL A 151 10.69 -13.95 0.55
CA VAL A 151 10.77 -12.68 1.26
C VAL A 151 10.04 -11.59 0.48
N SER A 152 9.17 -10.87 1.16
CA SER A 152 8.57 -9.63 0.73
C SER A 152 9.24 -8.50 1.50
N PHE A 153 10.04 -7.67 0.83
CA PHE A 153 10.91 -6.68 1.47
C PHE A 153 10.62 -5.26 0.96
N ILE A 154 10.50 -4.34 1.90
CA ILE A 154 10.26 -2.93 1.58
C ILE A 154 11.01 -2.02 2.54
N GLN A 155 11.60 -0.94 2.00
CA GLN A 155 12.20 0.14 2.81
C GLN A 155 11.93 1.50 2.18
N SER A 156 11.95 2.56 3.00
CA SER A 156 11.59 3.89 2.54
C SER A 156 12.06 4.96 3.52
N ASN A 157 12.47 6.09 2.97
CA ASN A 157 12.62 7.34 3.71
C ASN A 157 11.34 8.19 3.71
N TYR A 158 10.22 7.65 3.17
CA TYR A 158 8.92 8.26 2.89
C TYR A 158 8.93 9.08 1.60
N THR A 159 9.33 10.33 1.60
CA THR A 159 9.51 11.10 0.35
C THR A 159 10.96 10.97 -0.11
N THR A 160 11.21 10.83 -1.39
CA THR A 160 12.52 10.69 -2.07
C THR A 160 13.74 10.49 -1.14
N PHE A 161 14.43 11.58 -0.78
CA PHE A 161 15.58 11.59 0.15
C PHE A 161 15.17 11.86 1.62
N GLY A 162 13.91 11.59 1.99
CA GLY A 162 13.38 11.80 3.34
C GLY A 162 13.34 13.28 3.71
N ALA A 163 13.93 13.64 4.83
CA ALA A 163 14.01 15.02 5.32
C ALA A 163 14.98 15.91 4.51
N GLY A 164 15.65 15.36 3.48
CA GLY A 164 16.72 16.08 2.76
C GLY A 164 17.97 16.32 3.63
N VAL A 165 18.09 15.60 4.73
CA VAL A 165 19.15 15.74 5.72
C VAL A 165 19.98 14.48 5.76
N ALA A 166 21.27 14.57 5.46
CA ALA A 166 22.22 13.45 5.56
C ALA A 166 23.17 13.68 6.74
N VAL A 167 23.38 12.64 7.54
CA VAL A 167 24.32 12.70 8.67
C VAL A 167 25.74 12.61 8.13
N PRO A 168 26.58 13.63 8.36
CA PRO A 168 27.93 13.69 7.77
C PRO A 168 28.80 12.48 8.11
N GLY A 169 29.48 11.94 7.09
CA GLY A 169 30.39 10.80 7.23
C GLY A 169 29.73 9.46 7.51
N THR A 170 28.41 9.33 7.30
CA THR A 170 27.67 8.06 7.50
C THR A 170 26.98 7.55 6.25
N GLY A 171 26.67 8.41 5.28
CA GLY A 171 25.82 8.09 4.14
C GLY A 171 24.34 7.91 4.49
N ILE A 172 23.92 8.17 5.74
CA ILE A 172 22.54 8.00 6.19
C ILE A 172 21.74 9.27 5.91
N SER A 173 20.70 9.16 5.08
CA SER A 173 19.65 10.16 4.94
C SER A 173 18.53 9.88 5.94
N LEU A 174 18.09 10.95 6.64
CA LEU A 174 17.04 10.82 7.65
C LEU A 174 15.65 10.77 6.98
N GLN A 175 14.84 9.82 7.37
CA GLN A 175 13.46 9.71 6.90
C GLN A 175 12.59 10.86 7.43
N ASN A 176 11.51 11.19 6.71
CA ASN A 176 10.58 12.27 7.09
C ASN A 176 9.15 11.77 7.38
N ARG A 177 9.01 10.53 7.81
CA ARG A 177 7.71 9.89 8.05
C ARG A 177 6.89 10.52 9.18
N GLY A 178 7.52 11.29 10.05
CA GLY A 178 6.83 12.10 11.05
C GLY A 178 5.78 13.06 10.48
N ALA A 179 5.88 13.41 9.19
CA ALA A 179 4.86 14.19 8.47
C ALA A 179 3.48 13.51 8.42
N ASN A 180 3.41 12.19 8.67
CA ASN A 180 2.15 11.45 8.73
C ASN A 180 1.42 11.55 10.09
N PHE A 181 2.02 12.15 11.12
CA PHE A 181 1.29 12.41 12.35
C PHE A 181 0.22 13.48 12.16
N SER A 182 -0.88 13.32 12.89
CA SER A 182 -1.87 14.38 13.06
C SER A 182 -1.44 15.33 14.16
N LEU A 183 -1.79 16.61 14.03
CA LEU A 183 -1.66 17.59 15.12
C LEU A 183 -2.98 17.74 15.90
N ASP A 184 -4.05 17.09 15.46
CA ASP A 184 -5.34 17.07 16.16
C ASP A 184 -5.25 16.15 17.39
N PRO A 185 -5.43 16.67 18.63
CA PRO A 185 -5.39 15.87 19.84
C PRO A 185 -6.46 14.77 19.91
N ALA A 186 -7.55 14.90 19.17
CA ALA A 186 -8.61 13.90 19.10
C ALA A 186 -8.24 12.67 18.24
N SER A 187 -7.25 12.83 17.37
CA SER A 187 -6.79 11.76 16.47
C SER A 187 -5.99 10.70 17.22
N ASP A 188 -6.28 9.43 16.96
CA ASP A 188 -5.48 8.30 17.44
C ASP A 188 -4.04 8.35 16.90
N ASN A 189 -3.79 9.04 15.77
CA ASN A 189 -2.48 9.27 15.19
C ASN A 189 -1.88 10.64 15.57
N CYS A 190 -2.34 11.29 16.65
CA CYS A 190 -1.75 12.54 17.12
C CYS A 190 -0.29 12.34 17.53
N LEU A 191 0.56 13.34 17.20
CA LEU A 191 1.98 13.35 17.53
C LEU A 191 2.21 13.22 19.04
N ALA A 192 3.03 12.27 19.44
CA ALA A 192 3.45 12.07 20.82
C ALA A 192 4.84 11.42 20.88
N GLY A 193 5.55 11.62 21.99
CA GLY A 193 6.84 10.96 22.24
C GLY A 193 6.73 9.43 22.29
N GLY A 194 7.70 8.72 21.71
CA GLY A 194 7.74 7.26 21.69
C GLY A 194 6.63 6.57 20.89
N LYS A 195 5.89 7.30 20.04
CA LYS A 195 4.78 6.82 19.24
C LYS A 195 5.19 6.62 17.78
N ARG A 196 4.67 5.56 17.16
CA ARG A 196 4.82 5.29 15.72
C ARG A 196 3.75 6.05 14.93
N SER A 197 4.15 6.72 13.85
CA SER A 197 3.23 7.41 12.94
C SER A 197 2.49 6.42 12.03
N TYR A 198 1.35 6.82 11.47
CA TYR A 198 0.77 6.17 10.31
C TYR A 198 1.83 5.90 9.25
N HIS A 199 1.93 4.66 8.78
CA HIS A 199 3.07 4.20 7.99
C HIS A 199 2.64 3.64 6.64
N THR A 200 3.37 3.99 5.57
CA THR A 200 2.97 3.69 4.19
C THR A 200 3.75 2.56 3.53
N ILE A 201 4.67 1.88 4.22
CA ILE A 201 5.30 0.68 3.66
C ILE A 201 4.54 -0.58 4.07
N ILE A 202 4.21 -1.42 3.09
CA ILE A 202 3.35 -2.58 3.23
C ILE A 202 3.84 -3.71 2.31
N PRO A 203 4.73 -4.59 2.80
CA PRO A 203 5.13 -5.79 2.06
C PRO A 203 3.99 -6.82 2.11
N GLY A 204 3.38 -7.13 0.95
CA GLY A 204 2.27 -8.08 0.85
C GLY A 204 2.73 -9.51 0.62
N PHE A 205 1.91 -10.48 1.00
CA PHE A 205 2.12 -11.89 0.74
C PHE A 205 0.79 -12.61 0.46
N LEU A 206 0.80 -13.58 -0.44
CA LEU A 206 -0.38 -14.35 -0.83
C LEU A 206 -0.22 -15.81 -0.44
N LEU A 207 -1.27 -16.38 0.17
CA LEU A 207 -1.37 -17.81 0.50
C LEU A 207 -2.59 -18.39 -0.21
N ARG A 208 -2.57 -19.73 -0.41
CA ARG A 208 -3.73 -20.53 -0.80
C ARG A 208 -3.74 -21.82 0.03
N ASP A 209 -4.81 -22.08 0.74
CA ASP A 209 -4.96 -23.24 1.62
C ASP A 209 -3.79 -23.37 2.64
N GLY A 210 -3.29 -22.23 3.14
CA GLY A 210 -2.16 -22.16 4.05
C GLY A 210 -0.78 -22.33 3.41
N ALA A 211 -0.71 -22.64 2.11
CA ALA A 211 0.54 -22.75 1.37
C ALA A 211 0.96 -21.40 0.75
N ALA A 212 2.27 -21.15 0.69
CA ALA A 212 2.80 -19.94 0.09
C ALA A 212 2.57 -19.92 -1.43
N VAL A 213 1.84 -18.92 -1.91
CA VAL A 213 1.77 -18.54 -3.33
C VAL A 213 2.90 -17.60 -3.65
N GLY A 214 3.08 -16.54 -2.87
CA GLY A 214 4.28 -15.72 -2.98
C GLY A 214 4.17 -14.28 -2.53
N PRO A 215 5.32 -13.58 -2.54
CA PRO A 215 5.42 -12.17 -2.19
C PRO A 215 5.00 -11.26 -3.34
N PHE A 216 4.34 -10.17 -3.01
CA PHE A 216 4.00 -9.08 -3.91
C PHE A 216 4.07 -7.73 -3.20
N GLY A 217 4.25 -6.67 -3.95
CA GLY A 217 4.19 -5.32 -3.41
C GLY A 217 4.27 -4.28 -4.50
N VAL A 218 3.68 -3.13 -4.22
CA VAL A 218 3.74 -1.94 -5.07
C VAL A 218 4.22 -0.78 -4.22
N MET A 219 5.36 -0.18 -4.55
CA MET A 219 5.84 1.03 -3.88
C MET A 219 5.15 2.29 -4.44
N GLY A 220 5.08 3.38 -3.65
CA GLY A 220 4.50 4.64 -4.11
C GLY A 220 3.63 5.35 -3.06
N ALA A 221 4.05 5.37 -1.79
CA ALA A 221 3.31 6.01 -0.69
C ALA A 221 1.84 5.56 -0.63
N PHE A 222 0.88 6.48 -0.83
CA PHE A 222 -0.56 6.16 -0.81
C PHE A 222 -1.04 5.42 -2.06
N MET A 223 -0.20 5.27 -3.10
CA MET A 223 -0.47 4.37 -4.21
C MET A 223 -0.25 2.90 -3.83
N GLN A 224 0.50 2.59 -2.79
CA GLN A 224 0.80 1.21 -2.40
C GLN A 224 -0.46 0.36 -2.19
N PRO A 225 -1.44 0.72 -1.34
CA PRO A 225 -2.65 -0.09 -1.18
C PRO A 225 -3.49 -0.16 -2.46
N GLN A 226 -3.50 0.90 -3.26
CA GLN A 226 -4.25 0.95 -4.51
C GLN A 226 -3.65 -0.03 -5.52
N GLY A 227 -2.35 0.11 -5.81
CA GLY A 227 -1.66 -0.77 -6.76
C GLY A 227 -1.62 -2.22 -6.30
N GLN A 228 -1.49 -2.50 -5.00
CA GLN A 228 -1.58 -3.87 -4.49
C GLN A 228 -2.99 -4.46 -4.66
N THR A 229 -4.04 -3.68 -4.39
CA THR A 229 -5.42 -4.12 -4.64
C THR A 229 -5.64 -4.40 -6.13
N GLU A 230 -5.19 -3.51 -7.03
CA GLU A 230 -5.29 -3.72 -8.48
C GLU A 230 -4.55 -4.98 -8.94
N VAL A 231 -3.32 -5.19 -8.46
CA VAL A 231 -2.53 -6.40 -8.78
C VAL A 231 -3.25 -7.67 -8.33
N LEU A 232 -3.80 -7.70 -7.11
CA LEU A 232 -4.51 -8.88 -6.62
C LEU A 232 -5.82 -9.13 -7.38
N VAL A 233 -6.57 -8.09 -7.71
CA VAL A 233 -7.77 -8.19 -8.56
C VAL A 233 -7.40 -8.69 -9.97
N ASN A 234 -6.34 -8.13 -10.58
CA ASN A 234 -5.85 -8.59 -11.89
C ASN A 234 -5.46 -10.07 -11.87
N THR A 235 -4.76 -10.50 -10.81
CA THR A 235 -4.33 -11.90 -10.66
C THR A 235 -5.50 -12.84 -10.38
N LEU A 236 -6.41 -12.49 -9.47
CA LEU A 236 -7.39 -13.43 -8.91
C LEU A 236 -8.76 -13.39 -9.60
N ASP A 237 -9.20 -12.24 -10.09
CA ASP A 237 -10.46 -12.14 -10.85
C ASP A 237 -10.24 -12.32 -12.36
N TYR A 238 -9.10 -11.86 -12.90
CA TYR A 238 -8.82 -11.91 -14.34
C TYR A 238 -7.73 -12.91 -14.74
N HIS A 239 -7.20 -13.67 -13.78
CA HIS A 239 -6.23 -14.76 -13.98
C HIS A 239 -4.96 -14.33 -14.74
N MET A 240 -4.56 -13.08 -14.59
CA MET A 240 -3.34 -12.54 -15.19
C MET A 240 -2.11 -13.12 -14.52
N ASN A 241 -1.09 -13.45 -15.32
CA ASN A 241 0.22 -13.80 -14.78
C ASN A 241 0.90 -12.56 -14.13
N PRO A 242 2.01 -12.72 -13.37
CA PRO A 242 2.67 -11.60 -12.68
C PRO A 242 3.00 -10.41 -13.58
N GLN A 243 3.47 -10.65 -14.81
CA GLN A 243 3.85 -9.57 -15.72
C GLN A 243 2.61 -8.86 -16.28
N GLU A 244 1.61 -9.62 -16.73
CA GLU A 244 0.33 -9.06 -17.21
C GLU A 244 -0.35 -8.20 -16.13
N ALA A 245 -0.35 -8.67 -14.88
CA ALA A 245 -0.94 -7.95 -13.75
C ALA A 245 -0.23 -6.61 -13.48
N LEU A 246 1.09 -6.53 -13.73
CA LEU A 246 1.88 -5.31 -13.58
C LEU A 246 1.78 -4.38 -14.81
N ASP A 247 1.70 -4.96 -16.02
CA ASP A 247 1.61 -4.21 -17.28
C ASP A 247 0.24 -3.52 -17.46
N ALA A 248 -0.80 -4.08 -16.84
CA ALA A 248 -2.16 -3.57 -16.94
C ALA A 248 -2.25 -2.08 -16.57
N PRO A 249 -3.03 -1.28 -17.32
CA PRO A 249 -3.23 0.14 -17.02
C PRO A 249 -3.75 0.36 -15.60
N ARG A 250 -3.19 1.34 -14.91
CA ARG A 250 -3.55 1.68 -13.52
C ARG A 250 -4.41 2.92 -13.43
N ILE A 251 -5.11 2.97 -12.33
CA ILE A 251 -5.87 4.13 -11.89
C ILE A 251 -5.51 4.41 -10.43
N GLN A 252 -5.52 5.68 -10.02
CA GLN A 252 -5.36 6.03 -8.61
C GLN A 252 -6.38 7.06 -8.15
N TRP A 253 -6.82 6.90 -6.92
CA TRP A 253 -7.58 7.91 -6.21
C TRP A 253 -6.65 8.92 -5.55
N ILE A 254 -6.88 10.21 -5.81
CA ILE A 254 -6.06 11.31 -5.27
C ILE A 254 -6.83 12.21 -4.29
N GLY A 255 -8.11 11.95 -4.05
CA GLY A 255 -8.92 12.64 -3.04
C GLY A 255 -10.30 13.05 -3.55
N GLY A 256 -11.31 13.06 -2.70
CA GLY A 256 -12.70 13.35 -3.07
C GLY A 256 -13.19 12.44 -4.19
N ARG A 257 -13.62 13.00 -5.31
CA ARG A 257 -14.00 12.25 -6.52
C ARG A 257 -12.91 12.19 -7.58
N ARG A 258 -11.73 12.77 -7.31
CA ARG A 258 -10.63 12.89 -8.27
C ARG A 258 -9.88 11.57 -8.43
N LEU A 259 -9.71 11.17 -9.69
CA LEU A 259 -8.95 9.99 -10.12
C LEU A 259 -7.94 10.40 -11.18
N GLU A 260 -6.78 9.74 -11.19
CA GLU A 260 -5.84 9.74 -12.31
C GLU A 260 -5.87 8.38 -12.96
N LEU A 261 -6.03 8.34 -14.29
CA LEU A 261 -6.10 7.13 -15.11
C LEU A 261 -4.98 7.14 -16.15
N GLU A 262 -4.25 6.05 -16.25
CA GLU A 262 -3.26 5.90 -17.33
C GLU A 262 -3.92 5.93 -18.69
N ARG A 263 -3.28 6.61 -19.67
CA ARG A 263 -3.79 6.79 -21.04
C ARG A 263 -4.08 5.46 -21.73
N GLU A 264 -3.33 4.43 -21.41
CA GLU A 264 -3.47 3.09 -21.99
C GLU A 264 -4.83 2.43 -21.69
N ALA A 265 -5.54 2.87 -20.66
CA ALA A 265 -6.92 2.42 -20.39
C ALA A 265 -7.92 2.96 -21.43
N GLY A 266 -7.61 4.09 -22.07
CA GLY A 266 -8.40 4.70 -23.14
C GLY A 266 -9.37 5.78 -22.66
N GLU A 267 -9.55 6.82 -23.50
CA GLU A 267 -10.39 7.99 -23.19
C GLU A 267 -11.87 7.63 -23.03
N ALA A 268 -12.35 6.60 -23.74
CA ALA A 268 -13.73 6.14 -23.62
C ALA A 268 -14.07 5.69 -22.18
N ILE A 269 -13.15 4.97 -21.54
CA ILE A 269 -13.31 4.55 -20.13
C ILE A 269 -13.28 5.78 -19.21
N ALA A 270 -12.41 6.75 -19.47
CA ALA A 270 -12.37 7.99 -18.70
C ALA A 270 -13.70 8.76 -18.79
N ASP A 271 -14.30 8.83 -19.98
CA ASP A 271 -15.59 9.48 -20.20
C ASP A 271 -16.74 8.76 -19.49
N GLU A 272 -16.76 7.45 -19.52
CA GLU A 272 -17.75 6.66 -18.76
C GLU A 272 -17.60 6.89 -17.25
N LEU A 273 -16.37 6.90 -16.72
CA LEU A 273 -16.10 7.20 -15.31
C LEU A 273 -16.55 8.63 -14.94
N ARG A 274 -16.30 9.61 -15.84
CA ARG A 274 -16.82 10.99 -15.64
C ARG A 274 -18.34 11.02 -15.61
N ALA A 275 -19.01 10.24 -16.47
CA ALA A 275 -20.47 10.11 -16.44
C ALA A 275 -21.01 9.49 -15.15
N MET A 276 -20.24 8.62 -14.50
CA MET A 276 -20.53 8.07 -13.17
C MET A 276 -20.28 9.09 -12.04
N GLY A 277 -19.69 10.26 -12.34
CA GLY A 277 -19.48 11.36 -11.40
C GLY A 277 -18.05 11.47 -10.85
N HIS A 278 -17.11 10.69 -11.35
CA HIS A 278 -15.70 10.88 -11.04
C HIS A 278 -15.11 12.09 -11.78
N GLU A 279 -14.11 12.70 -11.16
CA GLU A 279 -13.28 13.76 -11.77
C GLU A 279 -12.00 13.11 -12.28
N VAL A 280 -12.02 12.62 -13.54
CA VAL A 280 -10.93 11.82 -14.11
C VAL A 280 -9.96 12.67 -14.90
N THR A 281 -8.68 12.63 -14.54
CA THR A 281 -7.55 13.11 -15.32
C THR A 281 -6.85 11.93 -15.99
N VAL A 282 -6.74 11.94 -17.31
CA VAL A 282 -5.91 10.97 -18.03
C VAL A 282 -4.48 11.46 -18.02
N VAL A 283 -3.54 10.60 -17.63
CA VAL A 283 -2.13 10.93 -17.45
C VAL A 283 -1.23 10.15 -18.39
N ASP A 284 -0.20 10.82 -18.91
CA ASP A 284 0.88 10.23 -19.71
C ASP A 284 2.08 9.86 -18.82
N ASP A 285 2.32 10.65 -17.76
CA ASP A 285 3.37 10.39 -16.80
C ASP A 285 2.89 9.34 -15.78
N ARG A 286 3.53 8.18 -15.81
CA ARG A 286 3.21 7.00 -15.01
C ARG A 286 3.99 6.93 -13.70
N ILE A 287 4.79 7.94 -13.37
CA ILE A 287 5.66 7.95 -12.18
C ILE A 287 4.84 7.81 -10.89
N SER A 288 3.66 8.42 -10.83
CA SER A 288 2.77 8.40 -9.66
C SER A 288 2.04 7.07 -9.47
N MET A 289 1.96 6.21 -10.51
CA MET A 289 1.16 4.98 -10.54
C MET A 289 1.78 3.79 -9.79
N GLY A 290 2.82 4.05 -9.01
CA GLY A 290 3.49 3.02 -8.21
C GLY A 290 4.37 2.09 -9.05
N ARG A 291 5.18 1.26 -8.36
CA ARG A 291 6.09 0.30 -9.01
C ARG A 291 6.06 -1.01 -8.25
N GLY A 292 5.69 -2.08 -8.96
CA GLY A 292 5.43 -3.39 -8.38
C GLY A 292 6.47 -4.45 -8.75
N GLN A 293 6.59 -5.43 -7.88
CA GLN A 293 7.33 -6.67 -8.13
C GLN A 293 6.51 -7.83 -7.57
N ILE A 294 6.50 -8.96 -8.28
CA ILE A 294 5.73 -10.14 -7.92
C ILE A 294 6.54 -11.39 -8.17
N ILE A 295 6.46 -12.37 -7.27
CA ILE A 295 6.87 -13.75 -7.53
C ILE A 295 5.72 -14.65 -7.11
N TRP A 296 5.18 -15.46 -8.05
CA TRP A 296 4.22 -16.52 -7.75
C TRP A 296 4.84 -17.89 -7.92
N ARG A 297 4.53 -18.81 -7.02
CA ARG A 297 4.84 -20.23 -7.14
C ARG A 297 3.63 -20.97 -7.69
N GLY A 298 3.79 -21.60 -8.84
CA GLY A 298 2.79 -22.50 -9.42
C GLY A 298 2.60 -23.78 -8.63
N GLU A 299 1.53 -24.51 -8.89
CA GLU A 299 1.24 -25.83 -8.28
C GLU A 299 2.31 -26.87 -8.65
N ASP A 300 2.99 -26.70 -9.77
CA ASP A 300 4.13 -27.48 -10.23
C ASP A 300 5.45 -27.11 -9.52
N GLY A 301 5.44 -26.11 -8.65
CA GLY A 301 6.61 -25.59 -7.95
C GLY A 301 7.46 -24.61 -8.74
N VAL A 302 7.08 -24.28 -9.97
CA VAL A 302 7.78 -23.30 -10.81
C VAL A 302 7.49 -21.88 -10.31
N TYR A 303 8.52 -21.06 -10.23
CA TYR A 303 8.38 -19.63 -9.92
C TYR A 303 8.18 -18.82 -11.20
N THR A 304 7.14 -17.98 -11.20
CA THR A 304 6.90 -16.98 -12.23
C THR A 304 7.03 -15.60 -11.62
N ALA A 305 7.88 -14.76 -12.17
CA ALA A 305 8.12 -13.42 -11.67
C ALA A 305 7.69 -12.36 -12.69
N GLY A 306 7.24 -11.22 -12.19
CA GLY A 306 6.95 -10.02 -12.97
C GLY A 306 7.69 -8.82 -12.39
N THR A 307 8.14 -7.91 -13.26
CA THR A 307 8.78 -6.64 -12.90
C THR A 307 8.04 -5.46 -13.51
N GLU A 308 8.05 -4.36 -12.80
CA GLU A 308 7.31 -3.15 -13.15
C GLU A 308 7.82 -2.47 -14.43
N PRO A 309 6.96 -2.26 -15.45
CA PRO A 309 7.37 -1.56 -16.68
C PRO A 309 7.51 -0.04 -16.51
N ARG A 310 7.04 0.52 -15.35
CA ARG A 310 7.10 1.95 -15.04
C ARG A 310 8.41 2.38 -14.39
N CYS A 311 9.40 1.47 -14.31
CA CYS A 311 10.73 1.76 -13.76
C CYS A 311 11.78 0.77 -14.30
N ASP A 312 13.05 1.01 -13.98
CA ASP A 312 14.19 0.16 -14.33
C ASP A 312 14.30 -1.05 -13.38
N GLY A 313 13.21 -1.83 -13.26
CA GLY A 313 13.20 -3.07 -12.52
C GLY A 313 13.75 -4.23 -13.34
N ALA A 314 14.17 -5.32 -12.68
CA ALA A 314 14.62 -6.53 -13.35
C ALA A 314 14.27 -7.79 -12.55
N VAL A 315 13.95 -8.87 -13.27
CA VAL A 315 13.91 -10.23 -12.72
C VAL A 315 15.28 -10.88 -12.93
N ALA A 316 15.83 -11.45 -11.89
CA ALA A 316 17.04 -12.28 -11.97
C ALA A 316 16.71 -13.70 -11.48
N ALA A 317 17.05 -14.70 -12.28
CA ALA A 317 16.89 -16.11 -11.94
C ALA A 317 18.16 -16.88 -12.31
N TRP A 318 18.57 -17.87 -11.49
CA TRP A 318 19.75 -18.69 -11.72
C TRP A 318 19.59 -20.09 -11.14
#